data_a191f5f0aab72a962c13b7743de98b85
#
_entry.id   a191f5f0aab72a962c13b7743de98b85
#
_cell.length_a   1.000
_cell.length_b   1.000
_cell.length_c   1.000
_cell.angle_alpha   90.00
_cell.angle_beta   90.00
_cell.angle_gamma   90.00
#
_symmetry.space_group_name_H-M   'P 1'
#
loop_
_entity.id
_entity.type
_entity.pdbx_description
1 polymer ?
#
loop_
_entity_poly.entity_id
_entity_poly.type
_entity_poly.pdbx_seq_one_letter_code
_entity_poly.pdbx_strand_id
1 'polypeptide(L)'
;MKMFWIAVLCLVFSATGLAQTADTDPATADQVDLLLRTMHSHDMIQRTMEAMLKPMDQMFHDQFRKDGKKVPADFEPRFTKIMNDMLTNMPWEQMTQATVPVYQKHFTNGDVNNLIAFYTSPTGQKFLHEMPEVTGEGLQAMMPIMRKYMNDAQARMQQQIKDMEQSAPKTDDSPAQQ
;
A
#
# COMPACT_ATOMS: atom_id res chain seq x y z
N MET A 1 25.03 70.52 35.62
CA MET A 1 25.25 69.10 35.85
C MET A 1 23.87 68.42 35.56
N LYS A 2 23.73 67.82 34.40
CA LYS A 2 22.45 67.32 33.89
C LYS A 2 22.50 65.80 33.96
N MET A 3 21.67 65.22 34.84
CA MET A 3 21.49 63.81 34.99
C MET A 3 20.64 63.31 33.80
N PHE A 4 21.23 62.47 32.92
CA PHE A 4 20.52 61.77 31.88
C PHE A 4 19.95 60.45 32.44
N TRP A 5 18.67 60.35 32.54
CA TRP A 5 17.94 59.10 32.78
C TRP A 5 17.77 58.36 31.46
N ILE A 6 18.44 57.24 31.26
CA ILE A 6 18.20 56.31 30.14
C ILE A 6 17.26 55.26 30.71
N ALA A 7 15.99 55.36 30.32
CA ALA A 7 15.00 54.31 30.54
C ALA A 7 15.22 53.22 29.50
N VAL A 8 15.81 52.09 29.91
CA VAL A 8 15.87 50.87 29.08
C VAL A 8 14.52 50.21 29.18
N LEU A 9 13.72 50.34 28.10
CA LEU A 9 12.44 49.64 27.89
C LEU A 9 12.76 48.19 27.45
N CYS A 10 12.80 47.25 28.41
CA CYS A 10 12.82 45.82 28.14
C CYS A 10 11.47 45.42 27.58
N LEU A 11 11.37 45.33 26.24
CA LEU A 11 10.28 44.69 25.54
C LEU A 11 10.41 43.17 25.72
N VAL A 12 9.76 42.65 26.76
CA VAL A 12 9.57 41.21 26.93
C VAL A 12 8.60 40.76 25.85
N PHE A 13 9.17 40.26 24.75
CA PHE A 13 8.40 39.53 23.73
C PHE A 13 7.99 38.19 24.36
N SER A 14 6.86 38.16 25.03
CA SER A 14 6.22 36.92 25.44
C SER A 14 5.75 36.21 24.18
N ALA A 15 6.64 35.36 23.64
CA ALA A 15 6.22 34.34 22.69
C ALA A 15 5.26 33.42 23.43
N THR A 16 3.95 33.74 23.37
CA THR A 16 2.90 32.77 23.66
C THR A 16 3.00 31.71 22.59
N GLY A 17 3.86 30.73 22.81
CA GLY A 17 3.76 29.45 22.16
C GLY A 17 2.39 28.94 22.48
N LEU A 18 1.49 28.97 21.49
CA LEU A 18 0.30 28.15 21.50
C LEU A 18 0.84 26.71 21.50
N ALA A 19 1.11 26.19 22.69
CA ALA A 19 1.15 24.76 22.91
C ALA A 19 -0.25 24.29 22.52
N GLN A 20 -0.39 23.82 21.28
CA GLN A 20 -1.52 22.99 20.92
C GLN A 20 -1.46 21.83 21.91
N THR A 21 -2.32 21.87 22.92
CA THR A 21 -2.61 20.71 23.73
C THR A 21 -2.95 19.62 22.73
N ALA A 22 -2.10 18.59 22.63
CA ALA A 22 -2.38 17.47 21.78
C ALA A 22 -3.76 16.96 22.21
N ASP A 23 -4.74 17.09 21.31
CA ASP A 23 -6.07 16.59 21.57
C ASP A 23 -5.97 15.07 21.63
N THR A 24 -6.01 14.54 22.84
CA THR A 24 -5.79 13.11 23.15
C THR A 24 -7.07 12.29 23.09
N ASP A 25 -8.21 12.94 22.86
CA ASP A 25 -9.46 12.23 22.68
C ASP A 25 -9.44 11.41 21.39
N PRO A 26 -10.12 10.27 21.33
CA PRO A 26 -10.26 9.51 20.09
C PRO A 26 -10.83 10.36 18.97
N ALA A 27 -10.37 10.14 17.74
CA ALA A 27 -10.90 10.83 16.57
C ALA A 27 -12.41 10.63 16.44
N THR A 28 -13.15 11.67 16.04
CA THR A 28 -14.59 11.55 15.78
C THR A 28 -14.84 10.87 14.44
N ALA A 29 -16.05 10.30 14.26
CA ALA A 29 -16.44 9.70 12.98
C ALA A 29 -16.39 10.71 11.83
N ASP A 30 -16.83 11.94 12.05
CA ASP A 30 -16.82 13.01 11.04
C ASP A 30 -15.41 13.39 10.62
N GLN A 31 -14.44 13.40 11.56
CA GLN A 31 -13.05 13.68 11.25
C GLN A 31 -12.40 12.57 10.44
N VAL A 32 -12.70 11.31 10.79
CA VAL A 32 -12.21 10.16 10.01
C VAL A 32 -12.78 10.18 8.60
N ASP A 33 -14.08 10.46 8.45
CA ASP A 33 -14.72 10.58 7.13
C ASP A 33 -14.08 11.72 6.32
N LEU A 34 -13.86 12.90 6.94
CA LEU A 34 -13.19 14.02 6.30
C LEU A 34 -11.75 13.65 5.87
N LEU A 35 -11.00 12.95 6.72
CA LEU A 35 -9.65 12.46 6.38
C LEU A 35 -9.69 11.54 5.16
N LEU A 36 -10.57 10.54 5.16
CA LEU A 36 -10.69 9.57 4.07
C LEU A 36 -11.07 10.24 2.74
N ARG A 37 -11.94 11.24 2.77
CA ARG A 37 -12.28 12.07 1.60
C ARG A 37 -11.09 12.91 1.13
N THR A 38 -10.37 13.55 2.07
CA THR A 38 -9.20 14.39 1.75
C THR A 38 -8.07 13.57 1.13
N MET A 39 -7.92 12.32 1.53
CA MET A 39 -6.96 11.37 0.96
C MET A 39 -7.40 10.78 -0.38
N HIS A 40 -8.59 11.10 -0.88
CA HIS A 40 -9.18 10.48 -2.07
C HIS A 40 -9.15 8.95 -2.01
N SER A 41 -9.37 8.38 -0.81
CA SER A 41 -9.23 6.95 -0.56
C SER A 41 -10.15 6.09 -1.44
N HIS A 42 -11.35 6.56 -1.73
CA HIS A 42 -12.29 5.92 -2.68
C HIS A 42 -11.66 5.80 -4.08
N ASP A 43 -11.18 6.91 -4.64
CA ASP A 43 -10.60 6.95 -5.98
C ASP A 43 -9.32 6.10 -6.06
N MET A 44 -8.54 6.07 -4.99
CA MET A 44 -7.33 5.26 -4.90
C MET A 44 -7.66 3.77 -4.90
N ILE A 45 -8.66 3.35 -4.14
CA ILE A 45 -9.12 1.94 -4.13
C ILE A 45 -9.68 1.57 -5.50
N GLN A 46 -10.51 2.43 -6.09
CA GLN A 46 -11.08 2.19 -7.42
C GLN A 46 -9.97 2.02 -8.47
N ARG A 47 -8.99 2.92 -8.56
CA ARG A 47 -7.85 2.80 -9.48
C ARG A 47 -7.03 1.53 -9.23
N THR A 48 -6.84 1.15 -7.97
CA THR A 48 -6.14 -0.10 -7.63
C THR A 48 -6.91 -1.31 -8.15
N MET A 49 -8.22 -1.34 -7.97
CA MET A 49 -9.06 -2.41 -8.50
C MET A 49 -9.05 -2.45 -10.03
N GLU A 50 -9.18 -1.31 -10.69
CA GLU A 50 -9.06 -1.18 -12.16
C GLU A 50 -7.71 -1.72 -12.66
N ALA A 51 -6.62 -1.41 -11.96
CA ALA A 51 -5.28 -1.92 -12.31
C ALA A 51 -5.17 -3.44 -12.18
N MET A 52 -6.00 -4.08 -11.35
CA MET A 52 -6.05 -5.55 -11.21
C MET A 52 -6.86 -6.23 -12.31
N LEU A 53 -7.69 -5.50 -13.06
CA LEU A 53 -8.54 -6.09 -14.11
C LEU A 53 -7.72 -6.74 -15.22
N LYS A 54 -6.66 -6.07 -15.69
CA LYS A 54 -5.81 -6.58 -16.76
C LYS A 54 -5.08 -7.89 -16.42
N PRO A 55 -4.44 -8.04 -15.26
CA PRO A 55 -3.89 -9.32 -14.81
C PRO A 55 -4.97 -10.42 -14.65
N MET A 56 -6.15 -10.06 -14.14
CA MET A 56 -7.26 -11.02 -14.01
C MET A 56 -7.75 -11.52 -15.35
N ASP A 57 -7.93 -10.63 -16.32
CA ASP A 57 -8.29 -10.98 -17.69
C ASP A 57 -7.29 -11.97 -18.29
N GLN A 58 -5.99 -11.68 -18.19
CA GLN A 58 -4.92 -12.58 -18.63
C GLN A 58 -4.98 -13.94 -17.95
N MET A 59 -5.27 -13.98 -16.65
CA MET A 59 -5.41 -15.23 -15.89
C MET A 59 -6.58 -16.09 -16.45
N PHE A 60 -7.72 -15.48 -16.77
CA PHE A 60 -8.84 -16.19 -17.38
C PHE A 60 -8.50 -16.71 -18.77
N HIS A 61 -7.84 -15.92 -19.61
CA HIS A 61 -7.37 -16.34 -20.92
C HIS A 61 -6.42 -17.55 -20.83
N ASP A 62 -5.50 -17.54 -19.88
CA ASP A 62 -4.58 -18.64 -19.62
C ASP A 62 -5.32 -19.90 -19.14
N GLN A 63 -6.37 -19.74 -18.32
CA GLN A 63 -7.19 -20.86 -17.89
C GLN A 63 -7.94 -21.52 -19.06
N PHE A 64 -8.58 -20.73 -19.92
CA PHE A 64 -9.22 -21.27 -21.14
C PHE A 64 -8.23 -22.04 -22.00
N ARG A 65 -7.01 -21.53 -22.16
CA ARG A 65 -5.94 -22.17 -22.94
C ARG A 65 -5.49 -23.50 -22.34
N LYS A 66 -5.32 -23.55 -21.01
CA LYS A 66 -4.97 -24.78 -20.27
C LYS A 66 -6.05 -25.84 -20.40
N ASP A 67 -7.31 -25.45 -20.38
CA ASP A 67 -8.45 -26.35 -20.55
C ASP A 67 -8.67 -26.79 -22.01
N GLY A 68 -7.81 -26.36 -22.94
CA GLY A 68 -7.97 -26.64 -24.39
C GLY A 68 -9.18 -25.98 -25.03
N LYS A 69 -9.75 -24.96 -24.35
CA LYS A 69 -10.93 -24.22 -24.80
C LYS A 69 -10.53 -22.92 -25.49
N LYS A 70 -11.30 -22.51 -26.49
CA LYS A 70 -11.17 -21.18 -27.07
C LYS A 70 -11.87 -20.17 -26.17
N VAL A 71 -11.29 -19.01 -26.00
CA VAL A 71 -11.93 -17.86 -25.32
C VAL A 71 -13.19 -17.50 -26.15
N PRO A 72 -14.39 -17.43 -25.55
CA PRO A 72 -15.58 -17.00 -26.25
C PRO A 72 -15.42 -15.57 -26.81
N ALA A 73 -15.99 -15.33 -28.02
CA ALA A 73 -15.83 -14.02 -28.67
C ALA A 73 -16.44 -12.85 -27.89
N ASP A 74 -17.39 -13.13 -27.02
CA ASP A 74 -18.05 -12.15 -26.14
C ASP A 74 -17.52 -12.13 -24.70
N PHE A 75 -16.40 -12.82 -24.45
CA PHE A 75 -15.79 -12.88 -23.12
C PHE A 75 -15.36 -11.48 -22.63
N GLU A 76 -14.55 -10.79 -23.41
CA GLU A 76 -14.02 -9.45 -23.06
C GLU A 76 -15.12 -8.43 -22.72
N PRO A 77 -16.14 -8.22 -23.57
CA PRO A 77 -17.19 -7.27 -23.25
C PRO A 77 -18.02 -7.69 -22.02
N ARG A 78 -18.24 -8.99 -21.82
CA ARG A 78 -18.96 -9.49 -20.62
C ARG A 78 -18.11 -9.33 -19.37
N PHE A 79 -16.83 -9.68 -19.44
CA PHE A 79 -15.89 -9.52 -18.32
C PHE A 79 -15.79 -8.04 -17.89
N THR A 80 -15.54 -7.15 -18.84
CA THR A 80 -15.47 -5.71 -18.60
C THR A 80 -16.77 -5.17 -17.98
N LYS A 81 -17.92 -5.61 -18.53
CA LYS A 81 -19.23 -5.21 -17.97
C LYS A 81 -19.40 -5.67 -16.54
N ILE A 82 -19.13 -6.94 -16.22
CA ILE A 82 -19.26 -7.48 -14.86
C ILE A 82 -18.34 -6.71 -13.90
N MET A 83 -17.10 -6.44 -14.29
CA MET A 83 -16.15 -5.70 -13.46
C MET A 83 -16.59 -4.25 -13.22
N ASN A 84 -17.05 -3.56 -14.26
CA ASN A 84 -17.59 -2.21 -14.13
C ASN A 84 -18.84 -2.18 -13.26
N ASP A 85 -19.76 -3.11 -13.45
CA ASP A 85 -20.97 -3.22 -12.63
C ASP A 85 -20.60 -3.48 -11.14
N MET A 86 -19.58 -4.30 -10.88
CA MET A 86 -19.08 -4.56 -9.53
C MET A 86 -18.48 -3.31 -8.90
N LEU A 87 -17.64 -2.57 -9.60
CA LEU A 87 -17.02 -1.34 -9.11
C LEU A 87 -18.08 -0.24 -8.86
N THR A 88 -19.03 -0.08 -9.79
CA THR A 88 -20.08 0.93 -9.71
C THR A 88 -21.04 0.67 -8.54
N ASN A 89 -21.34 -0.61 -8.27
CA ASN A 89 -22.29 -1.00 -7.22
C ASN A 89 -21.60 -1.33 -5.88
N MET A 90 -20.32 -1.01 -5.73
CA MET A 90 -19.61 -1.25 -4.49
C MET A 90 -20.19 -0.40 -3.35
N PRO A 91 -20.43 -0.97 -2.18
CA PRO A 91 -21.05 -0.25 -1.06
C PRO A 91 -20.04 0.64 -0.33
N TRP A 92 -19.52 1.66 -1.02
CA TRP A 92 -18.45 2.56 -0.55
C TRP A 92 -18.73 3.18 0.81
N GLU A 93 -19.97 3.65 1.00
CA GLU A 93 -20.38 4.25 2.27
C GLU A 93 -20.24 3.25 3.44
N GLN A 94 -20.70 2.01 3.24
CA GLN A 94 -20.58 0.96 4.27
C GLN A 94 -19.12 0.59 4.54
N MET A 95 -18.28 0.57 3.51
CA MET A 95 -16.85 0.31 3.66
C MET A 95 -16.17 1.43 4.44
N THR A 96 -16.49 2.68 4.14
CA THR A 96 -16.00 3.85 4.88
C THR A 96 -16.42 3.78 6.34
N GLN A 97 -17.71 3.55 6.61
CA GLN A 97 -18.24 3.42 7.96
C GLN A 97 -17.58 2.27 8.75
N ALA A 98 -17.27 1.16 8.10
CA ALA A 98 -16.59 0.04 8.74
C ALA A 98 -15.13 0.37 9.13
N THR A 99 -14.48 1.32 8.46
CA THR A 99 -13.11 1.74 8.79
C THR A 99 -13.04 2.76 9.92
N VAL A 100 -14.09 3.52 10.18
CA VAL A 100 -14.15 4.56 11.22
C VAL A 100 -13.66 4.05 12.58
N PRO A 101 -14.20 2.95 13.16
CA PRO A 101 -13.77 2.49 14.48
C PRO A 101 -12.31 2.04 14.50
N VAL A 102 -11.74 1.63 13.37
CA VAL A 102 -10.33 1.28 13.27
C VAL A 102 -9.46 2.53 13.44
N TYR A 103 -9.80 3.62 12.75
CA TYR A 103 -9.09 4.90 12.91
C TYR A 103 -9.22 5.43 14.32
N GLN A 104 -10.42 5.41 14.90
CA GLN A 104 -10.69 5.87 16.27
C GLN A 104 -9.88 5.11 17.33
N LYS A 105 -9.57 3.85 17.09
CA LYS A 105 -8.72 3.04 17.98
C LYS A 105 -7.25 3.44 17.95
N HIS A 106 -6.76 3.95 16.82
CA HIS A 106 -5.33 4.15 16.59
C HIS A 106 -4.91 5.63 16.54
N PHE A 107 -5.84 6.53 16.31
CA PHE A 107 -5.57 7.96 16.13
C PHE A 107 -6.41 8.81 17.06
N THR A 108 -5.77 9.82 17.61
CA THR A 108 -6.45 10.87 18.36
C THR A 108 -7.06 11.90 17.42
N ASN A 109 -7.93 12.73 17.96
CA ASN A 109 -8.49 13.89 17.27
C ASN A 109 -7.38 14.83 16.72
N GLY A 110 -6.34 15.07 17.53
CA GLY A 110 -5.18 15.86 17.12
C GLY A 110 -4.42 15.23 15.95
N ASP A 111 -4.22 13.91 15.98
CA ASP A 111 -3.54 13.20 14.88
C ASP A 111 -4.30 13.33 13.58
N VAL A 112 -5.62 13.10 13.61
CA VAL A 112 -6.47 13.17 12.41
C VAL A 112 -6.52 14.59 11.87
N ASN A 113 -6.61 15.61 12.71
CA ASN A 113 -6.56 17.01 12.28
C ASN A 113 -5.22 17.36 11.61
N ASN A 114 -4.11 16.88 12.15
CA ASN A 114 -2.79 17.07 11.55
C ASN A 114 -2.66 16.36 10.20
N LEU A 115 -3.20 15.16 10.06
CA LEU A 115 -3.24 14.44 8.79
C LEU A 115 -4.11 15.16 7.76
N ILE A 116 -5.28 15.66 8.14
CA ILE A 116 -6.14 16.47 7.27
C ILE A 116 -5.38 17.72 6.80
N ALA A 117 -4.72 18.44 7.72
CA ALA A 117 -3.94 19.62 7.40
C ALA A 117 -2.77 19.29 6.44
N PHE A 118 -2.10 18.16 6.63
CA PHE A 118 -1.06 17.71 5.72
C PHE A 118 -1.64 17.38 4.34
N TYR A 119 -2.66 16.55 4.25
CA TYR A 119 -3.20 16.11 2.96
C TYR A 119 -3.94 17.21 2.21
N THR A 120 -4.43 18.25 2.86
CA THR A 120 -4.97 19.46 2.20
C THR A 120 -3.88 20.40 1.70
N SER A 121 -2.64 20.27 2.16
CA SER A 121 -1.51 21.10 1.71
C SER A 121 -1.08 20.76 0.28
N PRO A 122 -0.42 21.69 -0.45
CA PRO A 122 0.11 21.40 -1.78
C PRO A 122 1.07 20.20 -1.81
N THR A 123 1.89 20.04 -0.77
CA THR A 123 2.81 18.90 -0.63
C THR A 123 2.05 17.60 -0.42
N GLY A 124 1.03 17.59 0.44
CA GLY A 124 0.20 16.42 0.69
C GLY A 124 -0.56 15.97 -0.55
N GLN A 125 -1.13 16.91 -1.30
CA GLN A 125 -1.81 16.62 -2.58
C GLN A 125 -0.82 16.06 -3.62
N LYS A 126 0.37 16.66 -3.74
CA LYS A 126 1.43 16.11 -4.59
C LYS A 126 1.83 14.70 -4.17
N PHE A 127 1.98 14.46 -2.88
CA PHE A 127 2.30 13.13 -2.34
C PHE A 127 1.25 12.08 -2.75
N LEU A 128 -0.04 12.39 -2.59
CA LEU A 128 -1.12 11.48 -3.00
C LEU A 128 -1.10 11.19 -4.51
N HIS A 129 -0.78 12.20 -5.32
CA HIS A 129 -0.72 12.07 -6.77
C HIS A 129 0.47 11.22 -7.25
N GLU A 130 1.66 11.48 -6.71
CA GLU A 130 2.91 10.90 -7.19
C GLU A 130 3.21 9.51 -6.59
N MET A 131 2.69 9.21 -5.39
CA MET A 131 3.03 7.95 -4.69
C MET A 131 2.75 6.66 -5.47
N PRO A 132 1.67 6.54 -6.26
CA PRO A 132 1.45 5.35 -7.08
C PRO A 132 2.59 5.12 -8.10
N GLU A 133 3.05 6.18 -8.75
CA GLU A 133 4.15 6.13 -9.73
C GLU A 133 5.48 5.81 -9.04
N VAL A 134 5.81 6.52 -7.96
CA VAL A 134 7.00 6.26 -7.14
C VAL A 134 7.05 4.81 -6.65
N THR A 135 5.91 4.28 -6.20
CA THR A 135 5.83 2.87 -5.77
C THR A 135 6.04 1.91 -6.94
N GLY A 136 5.42 2.19 -8.10
CA GLY A 136 5.55 1.38 -9.31
C GLY A 136 6.99 1.35 -9.84
N GLU A 137 7.62 2.51 -9.97
CA GLU A 137 9.02 2.63 -10.41
C GLU A 137 9.98 2.00 -9.39
N GLY A 138 9.74 2.21 -8.10
CA GLY A 138 10.51 1.58 -7.03
C GLY A 138 10.48 0.06 -7.10
N LEU A 139 9.29 -0.51 -7.32
CA LEU A 139 9.15 -1.96 -7.52
C LEU A 139 9.88 -2.45 -8.76
N GLN A 140 9.77 -1.73 -9.90
CA GLN A 140 10.49 -2.06 -11.12
C GLN A 140 12.01 -2.02 -10.92
N ALA A 141 12.53 -1.03 -10.20
CA ALA A 141 13.96 -0.92 -9.86
C ALA A 141 14.44 -2.08 -8.96
N MET A 142 13.57 -2.63 -8.12
CA MET A 142 13.88 -3.79 -7.26
C MET A 142 13.85 -5.13 -8.00
N MET A 143 13.09 -5.26 -9.09
CA MET A 143 12.88 -6.52 -9.81
C MET A 143 14.18 -7.21 -10.25
N PRO A 144 15.19 -6.53 -10.82
CA PRO A 144 16.45 -7.19 -11.20
C PRO A 144 17.21 -7.75 -9.99
N ILE A 145 17.15 -7.07 -8.85
CA ILE A 145 17.78 -7.51 -7.60
C ILE A 145 17.09 -8.78 -7.09
N MET A 146 15.76 -8.77 -7.04
CA MET A 146 14.97 -9.93 -6.65
C MET A 146 15.20 -11.12 -7.55
N ARG A 147 15.25 -10.90 -8.87
CA ARG A 147 15.53 -11.97 -9.86
C ARG A 147 16.91 -12.59 -9.63
N LYS A 148 17.94 -11.75 -9.43
CA LYS A 148 19.29 -12.24 -9.12
C LYS A 148 19.28 -13.09 -7.85
N TYR A 149 18.66 -12.61 -6.79
CA TYR A 149 18.57 -13.32 -5.51
C TYR A 149 17.87 -14.68 -5.65
N MET A 150 16.77 -14.74 -6.39
CA MET A 150 16.05 -15.99 -6.66
C MET A 150 16.88 -16.99 -7.45
N ASN A 151 17.60 -16.51 -8.47
CA ASN A 151 18.51 -17.37 -9.26
C ASN A 151 19.65 -17.93 -8.39
N ASP A 152 20.26 -17.10 -7.55
CA ASP A 152 21.32 -17.51 -6.63
C ASP A 152 20.81 -18.55 -5.62
N ALA A 153 19.59 -18.35 -5.09
CA ALA A 153 18.95 -19.30 -4.18
C ALA A 153 18.67 -20.65 -4.87
N GLN A 154 18.18 -20.61 -6.10
CA GLN A 154 17.92 -21.82 -6.91
C GLN A 154 19.23 -22.58 -7.20
N ALA A 155 20.30 -21.88 -7.56
CA ALA A 155 21.60 -22.49 -7.80
C ALA A 155 22.15 -23.19 -6.54
N ARG A 156 22.04 -22.55 -5.37
CA ARG A 156 22.42 -23.15 -4.07
C ARG A 156 21.61 -24.39 -3.75
N MET A 157 20.31 -24.35 -3.98
CA MET A 157 19.42 -25.50 -3.75
C MET A 157 19.82 -26.68 -4.65
N GLN A 158 20.06 -26.43 -5.94
CA GLN A 158 20.51 -27.45 -6.87
C GLN A 158 21.86 -28.06 -6.46
N GLN A 159 22.79 -27.24 -5.97
CA GLN A 159 24.09 -27.74 -5.47
C GLN A 159 23.88 -28.65 -4.24
N GLN A 160 23.05 -28.23 -3.27
CA GLN A 160 22.78 -29.07 -2.10
C GLN A 160 22.12 -30.42 -2.46
N ILE A 161 21.20 -30.43 -3.44
CA ILE A 161 20.60 -31.67 -3.92
C ILE A 161 21.67 -32.59 -4.49
N LYS A 162 22.57 -32.08 -5.34
CA LYS A 162 23.69 -32.90 -5.90
C LYS A 162 24.62 -33.43 -4.81
N ASP A 163 24.93 -32.62 -3.80
CA ASP A 163 25.82 -33.03 -2.70
C ASP A 163 25.11 -34.14 -1.85
N MET A 164 23.81 -34.06 -1.64
CA MET A 164 23.03 -35.11 -0.97
C MET A 164 22.99 -36.41 -1.80
N GLU A 165 22.79 -36.33 -3.11
CA GLU A 165 22.79 -37.50 -4.01
C GLU A 165 24.16 -38.21 -4.02
N GLN A 166 25.26 -37.44 -3.98
CA GLN A 166 26.63 -38.00 -3.92
C GLN A 166 26.96 -38.61 -2.57
N SER A 167 26.31 -38.12 -1.50
CA SER A 167 26.54 -38.59 -0.13
C SER A 167 25.63 -39.77 0.26
N ALA A 168 24.65 -40.10 -0.59
CA ALA A 168 23.75 -41.22 -0.34
C ALA A 168 24.53 -42.54 -0.40
N PRO A 169 24.43 -43.48 0.57
CA PRO A 169 25.04 -44.78 0.51
C PRO A 169 24.55 -45.51 -0.76
N LYS A 170 25.50 -45.95 -1.59
CA LYS A 170 25.16 -46.87 -2.70
C LYS A 170 24.56 -48.12 -2.07
N THR A 171 23.26 -48.32 -2.29
CA THR A 171 22.62 -49.60 -1.96
C THR A 171 23.36 -50.67 -2.72
N ASP A 172 24.06 -51.51 -1.96
CA ASP A 172 24.77 -52.70 -2.49
C ASP A 172 23.70 -53.69 -2.95
N ASP A 173 23.33 -53.63 -4.21
CA ASP A 173 22.53 -54.64 -4.90
C ASP A 173 23.40 -55.88 -5.13
N SER A 174 23.76 -56.56 -4.04
CA SER A 174 24.32 -57.86 -4.11
C SER A 174 23.19 -58.88 -4.33
N PRO A 175 23.08 -59.54 -5.46
CA PRO A 175 22.05 -60.56 -5.67
C PRO A 175 22.35 -61.72 -4.71
N ALA A 176 21.43 -62.01 -3.81
CA ALA A 176 21.43 -63.16 -2.98
C ALA A 176 21.49 -64.43 -3.87
N GLN A 177 22.66 -65.06 -3.93
CA GLN A 177 22.82 -66.35 -4.52
C GLN A 177 22.16 -67.40 -3.57
N GLN A 178 21.13 -68.04 -4.06
CA GLN A 178 20.69 -69.35 -3.62
C GLN A 178 20.81 -70.33 -4.79
#